data_7ac260d82503a314ac80cbb93649f34d
#
_entry.id   7ac260d82503a314ac80cbb93649f34d
#
_cell.length_a   1.000
_cell.length_b   1.000
_cell.length_c   1.000
_cell.angle_alpha   90.00
_cell.angle_beta   90.00
_cell.angle_gamma   90.00
#
_symmetry.space_group_name_H-M   'P 1'
#
loop_
_entity.id
_entity.type
_entity.pdbx_description
1 polymer ?
#
loop_
_entity_poly.entity_id
_entity_poly.type
_entity_poly.pdbx_seq_one_letter_code
_entity_poly.pdbx_strand_id
1 'polypeptide(L)'
;MYSRKIVPPDFIVPEKIEKSEFILKPLTVRDIIKDYDAVMSSVDHLKGLMDDSGWPEGLTIEENLIDLGWHQREVTEKHSFAYTILSPNNHECIGCCYIYPSENKEFEVQAFYWIRQNMLSDGLEDRFGNFFKDWIKNDWPFKSAEFPGRD
;
A
#
# COMPACT_ATOMS: atom_id res chain seq x y z
N MET A 1 -8.13 12.98 -5.92
CA MET A 1 -7.57 13.58 -4.70
C MET A 1 -8.63 13.62 -3.62
N TYR A 2 -8.29 13.14 -2.43
CA TYR A 2 -9.23 13.13 -1.31
C TYR A 2 -9.20 14.47 -0.59
N SER A 3 -10.32 14.84 0.04
CA SER A 3 -10.48 16.18 0.59
C SER A 3 -10.71 16.22 2.09
N ARG A 4 -10.72 15.06 2.77
CA ARG A 4 -10.96 15.01 4.22
C ARG A 4 -10.01 14.04 4.91
N LYS A 5 -9.73 14.33 6.16
CA LYS A 5 -8.95 13.43 7.00
C LYS A 5 -9.79 12.19 7.35
N ILE A 6 -9.13 11.03 7.36
CA ILE A 6 -9.81 9.76 7.67
C ILE A 6 -9.42 9.20 9.04
N VAL A 7 -8.56 9.91 9.78
CA VAL A 7 -8.18 9.53 11.15
C VAL A 7 -8.39 10.72 12.06
N PRO A 8 -8.65 10.48 13.39
CA PRO A 8 -8.74 11.57 14.35
C PRO A 8 -7.44 12.37 14.46
N PRO A 9 -7.51 13.67 14.85
CA PRO A 9 -6.31 14.50 14.93
C PRO A 9 -5.25 13.99 15.92
N ASP A 10 -5.66 13.26 16.94
CA ASP A 10 -4.77 12.71 17.96
C ASP A 10 -4.26 11.31 17.64
N PHE A 11 -4.70 10.71 16.53
CA PHE A 11 -4.20 9.40 16.14
C PHE A 11 -2.75 9.49 15.66
N ILE A 12 -1.89 8.63 16.21
CA ILE A 12 -0.49 8.57 15.83
C ILE A 12 -0.34 7.56 14.69
N VAL A 13 -0.05 8.06 13.49
CA VAL A 13 0.12 7.22 12.29
C VAL A 13 1.38 6.40 12.44
N PRO A 14 1.31 5.06 12.28
CA PRO A 14 2.51 4.23 12.36
C PRO A 14 3.56 4.61 11.31
N GLU A 15 4.83 4.77 11.73
CA GLU A 15 5.93 5.17 10.86
C GLU A 15 6.85 4.02 10.45
N LYS A 16 6.94 2.98 11.28
CA LYS A 16 7.79 1.83 10.97
C LYS A 16 7.26 0.60 11.69
N ILE A 17 7.04 -0.46 10.94
CA ILE A 17 6.61 -1.75 11.48
C ILE A 17 7.64 -2.80 11.05
N GLU A 18 8.29 -3.44 12.00
CA GLU A 18 9.29 -4.49 11.74
C GLU A 18 8.72 -5.85 12.10
N LYS A 19 8.70 -6.75 11.12
CA LYS A 19 8.32 -8.16 11.29
C LYS A 19 9.44 -9.03 10.75
N SER A 20 9.36 -10.35 10.98
CA SER A 20 10.40 -11.28 10.54
C SER A 20 10.53 -11.35 9.02
N GLU A 21 9.44 -11.18 8.30
CA GLU A 21 9.41 -11.34 6.83
C GLU A 21 9.35 -10.02 6.07
N PHE A 22 9.04 -8.90 6.73
CA PHE A 22 8.90 -7.61 6.04
C PHE A 22 9.00 -6.44 7.01
N ILE A 23 9.30 -5.28 6.44
CA ILE A 23 9.31 -4.00 7.14
C ILE A 23 8.40 -3.05 6.38
N LEU A 24 7.51 -2.33 7.09
CA LEU A 24 6.67 -1.29 6.49
C LEU A 24 7.20 0.08 6.86
N LYS A 25 7.23 0.98 5.88
CA LYS A 25 7.51 2.40 6.08
C LYS A 25 6.56 3.22 5.19
N PRO A 26 6.17 4.42 5.62
CA PRO A 26 5.41 5.30 4.73
C PRO A 26 6.12 5.51 3.40
N LEU A 27 5.37 5.41 2.31
CA LEU A 27 5.89 5.56 0.96
C LEU A 27 6.20 7.04 0.69
N THR A 28 7.41 7.33 0.20
CA THR A 28 7.83 8.69 -0.10
C THR A 28 8.49 8.75 -1.47
N VAL A 29 8.73 9.96 -1.98
CA VAL A 29 9.41 10.16 -3.26
C VAL A 29 10.83 9.58 -3.26
N ARG A 30 11.44 9.40 -2.09
CA ARG A 30 12.77 8.80 -1.96
C ARG A 30 12.79 7.32 -2.35
N ASP A 31 11.63 6.68 -2.36
CA ASP A 31 11.51 5.26 -2.67
C ASP A 31 11.41 4.98 -4.17
N ILE A 32 11.53 6.01 -5.02
CA ILE A 32 11.21 5.90 -6.45
C ILE A 32 11.98 4.76 -7.16
N ILE A 33 13.26 4.61 -6.91
CA ILE A 33 14.06 3.59 -7.63
C ILE A 33 13.60 2.19 -7.24
N LYS A 34 13.46 1.95 -5.94
CA LYS A 34 13.04 0.63 -5.43
C LYS A 34 11.60 0.32 -5.80
N ASP A 35 10.73 1.33 -5.68
CA ASP A 35 9.31 1.16 -5.97
C ASP A 35 9.08 0.89 -7.46
N TYR A 36 9.69 1.67 -8.32
CA TYR A 36 9.55 1.50 -9.77
C TYR A 36 10.05 0.12 -10.22
N ASP A 37 11.17 -0.33 -9.66
CA ASP A 37 11.69 -1.66 -9.94
C ASP A 37 10.70 -2.76 -9.55
N ALA A 38 10.13 -2.67 -8.34
CA ALA A 38 9.15 -3.64 -7.87
C ALA A 38 7.88 -3.63 -8.71
N VAL A 39 7.36 -2.44 -9.03
CA VAL A 39 6.13 -2.28 -9.82
C VAL A 39 6.33 -2.84 -11.23
N MET A 40 7.40 -2.46 -11.90
CA MET A 40 7.62 -2.86 -13.30
C MET A 40 8.05 -4.31 -13.43
N SER A 41 8.57 -4.92 -12.36
CA SER A 41 8.84 -6.36 -12.32
C SER A 41 7.58 -7.18 -12.06
N SER A 42 6.44 -6.53 -11.81
CA SER A 42 5.21 -7.19 -11.37
C SER A 42 4.00 -6.80 -12.25
N VAL A 43 4.23 -6.34 -13.47
CA VAL A 43 3.16 -5.83 -14.36
C VAL A 43 2.03 -6.85 -14.52
N ASP A 44 2.37 -8.11 -14.81
CA ASP A 44 1.34 -9.13 -15.05
C ASP A 44 0.50 -9.40 -13.81
N HIS A 45 1.13 -9.41 -12.63
CA HIS A 45 0.44 -9.63 -11.36
C HIS A 45 -0.43 -8.42 -11.00
N LEU A 46 0.03 -7.21 -11.29
CA LEU A 46 -0.62 -5.99 -10.85
C LEU A 46 -1.77 -5.53 -11.76
N LYS A 47 -1.75 -5.91 -13.03
CA LYS A 47 -2.80 -5.50 -13.97
C LYS A 47 -4.17 -6.00 -13.50
N GLY A 48 -5.09 -5.07 -13.32
CA GLY A 48 -6.45 -5.39 -12.87
C GLY A 48 -6.60 -5.66 -11.39
N LEU A 49 -5.51 -5.64 -10.61
CA LEU A 49 -5.57 -5.94 -9.19
C LEU A 49 -6.27 -4.84 -8.38
N MET A 50 -6.00 -3.58 -8.72
CA MET A 50 -6.53 -2.44 -7.98
C MET A 50 -7.65 -1.71 -8.72
N ASP A 51 -7.58 -1.66 -10.04
CA ASP A 51 -8.59 -1.03 -10.88
C ASP A 51 -8.50 -1.54 -12.33
N ASP A 52 -9.32 -1.01 -13.22
CA ASP A 52 -9.39 -1.41 -14.61
C ASP A 52 -8.58 -0.51 -15.55
N SER A 53 -7.71 0.35 -15.02
CA SER A 53 -6.94 1.30 -15.83
C SER A 53 -5.83 0.65 -16.66
N GLY A 54 -5.46 -0.59 -16.34
CA GLY A 54 -4.30 -1.27 -16.92
C GLY A 54 -2.99 -0.95 -16.24
N TRP A 55 -3.02 -0.12 -15.19
CA TRP A 55 -1.84 0.15 -14.37
C TRP A 55 -1.21 -1.16 -13.91
N PRO A 56 0.10 -1.34 -13.97
CA PRO A 56 1.15 -0.36 -14.31
C PRO A 56 1.71 -0.51 -15.73
N GLU A 57 0.98 -1.10 -16.67
CA GLU A 57 1.47 -1.29 -18.02
C GLU A 57 1.83 0.05 -18.66
N GLY A 58 3.06 0.16 -19.17
CA GLY A 58 3.54 1.39 -19.81
C GLY A 58 3.89 2.52 -18.87
N LEU A 59 3.87 2.28 -17.56
CA LEU A 59 4.19 3.32 -16.58
C LEU A 59 5.63 3.78 -16.72
N THR A 60 5.85 5.10 -16.84
CA THR A 60 7.19 5.67 -16.85
C THR A 60 7.66 5.97 -15.43
N ILE A 61 8.97 6.11 -15.24
CA ILE A 61 9.52 6.45 -13.93
C ILE A 61 9.05 7.83 -13.48
N GLU A 62 8.90 8.77 -14.41
CA GLU A 62 8.38 10.11 -14.10
C GLU A 62 6.95 10.05 -13.59
N GLU A 63 6.09 9.26 -14.25
CA GLU A 63 4.72 9.07 -13.81
C GLU A 63 4.66 8.43 -12.42
N ASN A 64 5.53 7.44 -12.19
CA ASN A 64 5.59 6.79 -10.88
C ASN A 64 6.07 7.74 -9.80
N LEU A 65 7.02 8.62 -10.12
CA LEU A 65 7.49 9.63 -9.18
C LEU A 65 6.36 10.59 -8.79
N ILE A 66 5.53 10.99 -9.75
CA ILE A 66 4.36 11.82 -9.48
C ILE A 66 3.38 11.10 -8.56
N ASP A 67 3.15 9.82 -8.82
CA ASP A 67 2.28 9.00 -7.96
C ASP A 67 2.82 8.93 -6.53
N LEU A 68 4.13 8.75 -6.36
CA LEU A 68 4.74 8.73 -5.03
C LEU A 68 4.60 10.07 -4.32
N GLY A 69 4.74 11.17 -5.05
CA GLY A 69 4.53 12.50 -4.50
C GLY A 69 3.10 12.71 -4.05
N TRP A 70 2.14 12.24 -4.82
CA TRP A 70 0.73 12.27 -4.45
C TRP A 70 0.48 11.47 -3.16
N HIS A 71 0.98 10.25 -3.10
CA HIS A 71 0.85 9.42 -1.89
C HIS A 71 1.46 10.10 -0.67
N GLN A 72 2.65 10.68 -0.81
CA GLN A 72 3.33 11.35 0.29
C GLN A 72 2.53 12.55 0.79
N ARG A 73 1.95 13.32 -0.12
CA ARG A 73 1.10 14.45 0.23
C ARG A 73 -0.15 13.98 0.98
N GLU A 74 -0.80 12.92 0.49
CA GLU A 74 -2.03 12.42 1.11
C GLU A 74 -1.77 11.85 2.51
N VAL A 75 -0.63 11.22 2.74
CA VAL A 75 -0.22 10.78 4.07
C VAL A 75 -0.01 11.98 4.99
N THR A 76 0.69 13.00 4.51
CA THR A 76 0.93 14.23 5.29
C THR A 76 -0.38 14.89 5.69
N GLU A 77 -1.34 14.94 4.78
CA GLU A 77 -2.67 15.51 5.04
C GLU A 77 -3.62 14.55 5.76
N LYS A 78 -3.20 13.29 5.94
CA LYS A 78 -4.02 12.25 6.59
C LYS A 78 -5.31 11.93 5.84
N HIS A 79 -5.30 12.08 4.52
CA HIS A 79 -6.41 11.75 3.65
C HIS A 79 -6.40 10.29 3.21
N SER A 80 -5.22 9.72 3.07
CA SER A 80 -5.01 8.31 2.77
C SER A 80 -3.60 7.91 3.19
N PHE A 81 -3.32 6.61 3.22
CA PHE A 81 -2.02 6.11 3.69
C PHE A 81 -1.48 5.09 2.71
N ALA A 82 -0.18 5.18 2.45
CA ALA A 82 0.53 4.24 1.60
C ALA A 82 1.85 3.87 2.26
N TYR A 83 2.16 2.57 2.26
CA TYR A 83 3.38 2.04 2.85
C TYR A 83 4.14 1.22 1.82
N THR A 84 5.46 1.41 1.74
CA THR A 84 6.32 0.49 1.04
C THR A 84 6.62 -0.71 1.94
N ILE A 85 6.65 -1.90 1.36
CA ILE A 85 6.96 -3.15 2.06
C ILE A 85 8.38 -3.52 1.64
N LEU A 86 9.28 -3.62 2.61
CA LEU A 86 10.70 -3.89 2.36
C LEU A 86 11.08 -5.25 2.89
N SER A 87 12.03 -5.90 2.21
CA SER A 87 12.64 -7.11 2.74
C SER A 87 13.51 -6.78 3.96
N PRO A 88 13.52 -7.63 5.00
CA PRO A 88 14.30 -7.33 6.21
C PRO A 88 15.81 -7.30 6.00
N ASN A 89 16.32 -8.08 5.02
CA ASN A 89 17.76 -8.27 4.84
C ASN A 89 18.41 -7.13 4.07
N ASN A 90 17.85 -6.73 2.92
CA ASN A 90 18.48 -5.78 2.01
C ASN A 90 17.63 -4.54 1.76
N HIS A 91 16.48 -4.43 2.42
CA HIS A 91 15.54 -3.32 2.27
C HIS A 91 15.14 -3.08 0.80
N GLU A 92 15.04 -4.16 0.03
CA GLU A 92 14.47 -4.12 -1.31
C GLU A 92 12.95 -3.97 -1.21
N CYS A 93 12.35 -3.22 -2.12
CA CYS A 93 10.88 -3.13 -2.17
C CYS A 93 10.30 -4.46 -2.65
N ILE A 94 9.50 -5.08 -1.81
CA ILE A 94 8.83 -6.34 -2.12
C ILE A 94 7.33 -6.19 -2.26
N GLY A 95 6.81 -4.96 -2.15
CA GLY A 95 5.39 -4.69 -2.33
C GLY A 95 4.99 -3.34 -1.77
N CYS A 96 3.69 -3.09 -1.80
CA CYS A 96 3.10 -1.89 -1.20
C CYS A 96 1.73 -2.22 -0.62
N CYS A 97 1.28 -1.39 0.30
CA CYS A 97 -0.10 -1.45 0.78
C CYS A 97 -0.67 -0.04 0.95
N TYR A 98 -1.99 0.05 0.83
CA TYR A 98 -2.68 1.34 0.77
C TYR A 98 -3.97 1.29 1.57
N ILE A 99 -4.30 2.42 2.22
CA ILE A 99 -5.55 2.61 2.95
C ILE A 99 -6.19 3.89 2.42
N TYR A 100 -7.33 3.77 1.76
CA TYR A 100 -8.07 4.88 1.17
C TYR A 100 -9.44 5.02 1.82
N PRO A 101 -10.06 6.21 1.80
CA PRO A 101 -11.48 6.31 2.12
C PRO A 101 -12.28 5.43 1.17
N SER A 102 -13.27 4.70 1.69
CA SER A 102 -14.08 3.81 0.85
C SER A 102 -15.09 4.57 0.02
N GLU A 103 -15.29 4.13 -1.21
CA GLU A 103 -16.38 4.59 -2.05
C GLU A 103 -17.68 3.86 -1.71
N ASN A 104 -17.59 2.72 -1.06
CA ASN A 104 -18.74 1.95 -0.59
C ASN A 104 -19.14 2.44 0.80
N LYS A 105 -20.35 2.95 0.94
CA LYS A 105 -20.85 3.54 2.18
C LYS A 105 -20.94 2.57 3.35
N GLU A 106 -20.91 1.27 3.09
CA GLU A 106 -20.92 0.24 4.13
C GLU A 106 -19.58 0.14 4.88
N PHE A 107 -18.52 0.69 4.28
CA PHE A 107 -17.17 0.63 4.86
C PHE A 107 -16.59 2.03 5.02
N GLU A 108 -15.81 2.20 6.06
CA GLU A 108 -15.12 3.47 6.31
C GLU A 108 -13.92 3.64 5.39
N VAL A 109 -13.16 2.56 5.19
CA VAL A 109 -11.97 2.57 4.34
C VAL A 109 -11.96 1.37 3.40
N GLN A 110 -11.22 1.50 2.30
CA GLN A 110 -10.87 0.40 1.43
C GLN A 110 -9.35 0.26 1.42
N ALA A 111 -8.87 -0.96 1.47
CA ALA A 111 -7.45 -1.24 1.60
C ALA A 111 -6.99 -2.21 0.52
N PHE A 112 -5.79 -1.96 0.02
CA PHE A 112 -5.19 -2.76 -1.05
C PHE A 112 -3.76 -3.13 -0.66
N TYR A 113 -3.28 -4.26 -1.15
CA TYR A 113 -1.91 -4.68 -0.96
C TYR A 113 -1.47 -5.58 -2.10
N TRP A 114 -0.18 -5.60 -2.34
CA TRP A 114 0.41 -6.54 -3.29
C TRP A 114 1.84 -6.86 -2.88
N ILE A 115 2.27 -8.04 -3.27
CA ILE A 115 3.65 -8.50 -3.13
C ILE A 115 4.24 -8.68 -4.52
N ARG A 116 5.51 -8.38 -4.66
CA ARG A 116 6.28 -8.48 -5.88
C ARG A 116 6.12 -9.86 -6.53
N GLN A 117 5.93 -9.88 -7.85
CA GLN A 117 5.57 -11.08 -8.60
C GLN A 117 6.55 -12.24 -8.36
N ASN A 118 7.86 -11.96 -8.31
CA ASN A 118 8.87 -13.01 -8.12
C ASN A 118 8.89 -13.60 -6.70
N MET A 119 8.06 -13.11 -5.79
CA MET A 119 7.97 -13.60 -4.41
C MET A 119 6.61 -14.22 -4.09
N LEU A 120 5.77 -14.43 -5.09
CA LEU A 120 4.42 -14.99 -4.86
C LEU A 120 4.41 -16.48 -4.55
N SER A 121 5.42 -17.23 -5.02
CA SER A 121 5.41 -18.70 -4.99
C SER A 121 5.45 -19.30 -3.58
N ASP A 122 5.91 -18.55 -2.57
CA ASP A 122 6.02 -19.07 -1.20
C ASP A 122 4.86 -18.67 -0.30
N GLY A 123 3.84 -18.01 -0.84
CA GLY A 123 2.66 -17.61 -0.09
C GLY A 123 2.80 -16.32 0.71
N LEU A 124 3.84 -15.54 0.47
CA LEU A 124 4.08 -14.31 1.23
C LEU A 124 2.93 -13.30 1.09
N GLU A 125 2.30 -13.21 -0.09
CA GLU A 125 1.19 -12.27 -0.29
C GLU A 125 0.01 -12.60 0.63
N ASP A 126 -0.31 -13.88 0.81
CA ASP A 126 -1.39 -14.30 1.72
C ASP A 126 -1.01 -14.04 3.18
N ARG A 127 0.24 -14.34 3.56
CA ARG A 127 0.71 -14.07 4.94
C ARG A 127 0.73 -12.57 5.23
N PHE A 128 1.17 -11.77 4.28
CA PHE A 128 1.10 -10.31 4.43
C PHE A 128 -0.35 -9.83 4.55
N GLY A 129 -1.25 -10.36 3.72
CA GLY A 129 -2.67 -10.01 3.76
C GLY A 129 -3.30 -10.28 5.11
N ASN A 130 -2.99 -11.42 5.72
CA ASN A 130 -3.48 -11.76 7.06
C ASN A 130 -2.97 -10.77 8.10
N PHE A 131 -1.69 -10.43 8.06
CA PHE A 131 -1.11 -9.39 8.92
C PHE A 131 -1.80 -8.05 8.71
N PHE A 132 -1.96 -7.64 7.46
CA PHE A 132 -2.49 -6.33 7.10
C PHE A 132 -3.94 -6.14 7.59
N LYS A 133 -4.77 -7.17 7.40
CA LYS A 133 -6.16 -7.16 7.89
C LYS A 133 -6.22 -7.02 9.41
N ASP A 134 -5.39 -7.79 10.13
CA ASP A 134 -5.32 -7.71 11.59
C ASP A 134 -4.77 -6.36 12.05
N TRP A 135 -3.77 -5.83 11.36
CA TRP A 135 -3.16 -4.55 11.70
C TRP A 135 -4.16 -3.39 11.56
N ILE A 136 -4.92 -3.39 10.47
CA ILE A 136 -5.97 -2.36 10.27
C ILE A 136 -7.04 -2.47 11.35
N LYS A 137 -7.45 -3.68 11.68
CA LYS A 137 -8.49 -3.92 12.68
C LYS A 137 -8.04 -3.51 14.08
N ASN A 138 -6.80 -3.81 14.45
CA ASN A 138 -6.33 -3.68 15.83
C ASN A 138 -5.60 -2.38 16.13
N ASP A 139 -4.89 -1.81 15.14
CA ASP A 139 -3.99 -0.68 15.38
C ASP A 139 -4.46 0.63 14.73
N TRP A 140 -5.51 0.59 13.92
CA TRP A 140 -6.07 1.76 13.28
C TRP A 140 -7.46 2.07 13.83
N PRO A 141 -7.93 3.33 13.76
CA PRO A 141 -9.18 3.74 14.42
C PRO A 141 -10.41 3.49 13.56
N PHE A 142 -10.34 2.68 12.53
CA PHE A 142 -11.45 2.44 11.60
C PHE A 142 -12.43 1.42 12.16
N LYS A 143 -13.72 1.67 11.96
CA LYS A 143 -14.80 0.76 12.38
C LYS A 143 -14.99 -0.39 11.40
N SER A 144 -14.71 -0.15 10.13
CA SER A 144 -14.89 -1.16 9.09
C SER A 144 -13.92 -0.91 7.93
N ALA A 145 -13.44 -1.99 7.34
CA ALA A 145 -12.52 -1.92 6.20
C ALA A 145 -12.90 -2.96 5.17
N GLU A 146 -12.91 -2.55 3.92
CA GLU A 146 -13.12 -3.43 2.78
C GLU A 146 -11.76 -3.75 2.15
N PHE A 147 -11.59 -5.00 1.72
CA PHE A 147 -10.38 -5.45 1.02
C PHE A 147 -10.80 -5.97 -0.36
N PRO A 148 -11.02 -5.08 -1.34
CA PRO A 148 -11.57 -5.48 -2.64
C PRO A 148 -10.74 -6.60 -3.29
N GLY A 149 -11.43 -7.67 -3.73
CA GLY A 149 -10.79 -8.81 -4.37
C GLY A 149 -9.99 -9.74 -3.47
N ARG A 150 -10.05 -9.56 -2.15
CA ARG A 150 -9.19 -10.29 -1.18
C ARG A 150 -9.97 -11.05 -0.11
N ASP A 151 -11.13 -11.46 -0.37
CA ASP A 151 -11.96 -12.17 0.62
C ASP A 151 -11.54 -13.61 0.80
#